data_6ce8ed90c0594a94ec960ee9f27fdce9
#
_entry.id   6ce8ed90c0594a94ec960ee9f27fdce9
#
_cell.length_a   1.000
_cell.length_b   1.000
_cell.length_c   1.000
_cell.angle_alpha   90.00
_cell.angle_beta   90.00
_cell.angle_gamma   90.00
#
_symmetry.space_group_name_H-M   'P 1'
#
loop_
_entity.id
_entity.type
_entity.pdbx_description
1 polymer ?
#
loop_
_entity_poly.entity_id
_entity_poly.type
_entity_poly.pdbx_seq_one_letter_code
_entity_poly.pdbx_strand_id
1 'polypeptide(L)'
;LLEQVGIPVEVHHHEVAGAGQNEIGTKFSTLVQRADWLQLQKYIIHNVAHAYGKTATFMPKPVVGDNGSGMHVHQSVWKDGKNLFAGDGYGGLSEFALYYIGGIIKHARALNAITNPGTNSYKRLVPGFEAPVKLAYSARNRSASIRIPYVANPKGRRIEARFPDPLMNPYLGFAALLMAGLDGVENKIHPGEAATKDLYHLPPEEDAKIPTVCHSLEQALDYLDKGRAFLTKGGVFTDNYIDAYIELKMQEVQRFRMTTHPLEFDMYYSL
;
A
#
# COMPACT_ATOMS: atom_id res chain seq x y z
N LEU A 1 8.57 19.42 -15.39
CA LEU A 1 7.12 19.69 -15.37
C LEU A 1 6.51 19.54 -13.97
N LEU A 2 6.79 18.46 -13.22
CA LEU A 2 6.25 18.29 -11.86
C LEU A 2 6.58 19.49 -10.97
N GLU A 3 7.83 19.95 -10.95
CA GLU A 3 8.27 21.11 -10.17
C GLU A 3 7.63 22.43 -10.66
N GLN A 4 7.41 22.55 -11.97
CA GLN A 4 6.75 23.72 -12.55
C GLN A 4 5.29 23.88 -12.11
N VAL A 5 4.62 22.79 -11.78
CA VAL A 5 3.24 22.79 -11.23
C VAL A 5 3.22 22.71 -9.70
N GLY A 6 4.35 22.91 -9.05
CA GLY A 6 4.46 22.97 -7.59
C GLY A 6 4.54 21.63 -6.87
N ILE A 7 4.89 20.54 -7.59
CA ILE A 7 5.15 19.22 -7.00
C ILE A 7 6.67 19.04 -6.83
N PRO A 8 7.23 19.21 -5.63
CA PRO A 8 8.67 19.08 -5.41
C PRO A 8 9.11 17.63 -5.53
N VAL A 9 10.01 17.33 -6.45
CA VAL A 9 10.63 16.01 -6.62
C VAL A 9 11.85 15.91 -5.73
N GLU A 10 11.95 14.85 -4.92
CA GLU A 10 13.13 14.58 -4.07
C GLU A 10 14.10 13.61 -4.75
N VAL A 11 13.57 12.59 -5.42
CA VAL A 11 14.34 11.53 -6.05
C VAL A 11 13.60 10.95 -7.24
N HIS A 12 14.33 10.53 -8.24
CA HIS A 12 13.83 9.63 -9.29
C HIS A 12 14.96 8.68 -9.69
N HIS A 13 14.61 7.46 -10.00
CA HIS A 13 15.57 6.46 -10.42
C HIS A 13 14.89 5.32 -11.18
N HIS A 14 15.73 4.52 -11.84
CA HIS A 14 15.37 3.22 -12.39
C HIS A 14 14.97 2.28 -11.27
N GLU A 15 13.96 1.45 -11.54
CA GLU A 15 13.55 0.35 -10.69
C GLU A 15 14.02 -1.01 -11.26
N VAL A 16 13.74 -2.09 -10.52
CA VAL A 16 14.25 -3.44 -10.77
C VAL A 16 13.69 -4.06 -12.05
N ALA A 17 12.42 -3.78 -12.39
CA ALA A 17 11.77 -4.40 -13.55
C ALA A 17 12.35 -3.91 -14.88
N GLY A 18 12.55 -4.86 -15.79
CA GLY A 18 13.28 -4.67 -17.05
C GLY A 18 12.58 -3.81 -18.11
N ALA A 19 11.28 -3.57 -18.00
CA ALA A 19 10.49 -2.85 -19.01
C ALA A 19 10.50 -1.31 -18.84
N GLY A 20 11.55 -0.74 -18.25
CA GLY A 20 11.67 0.70 -18.03
C GLY A 20 10.87 1.20 -16.84
N GLN A 21 10.77 0.40 -15.78
CA GLN A 21 10.16 0.80 -14.53
C GLN A 21 10.97 1.91 -13.87
N ASN A 22 10.27 2.94 -13.38
CA ASN A 22 10.87 4.08 -12.69
C ASN A 22 10.09 4.40 -11.43
N GLU A 23 10.80 4.90 -10.42
CA GLU A 23 10.22 5.49 -9.22
C GLU A 23 10.43 7.00 -9.21
N ILE A 24 9.41 7.75 -8.79
CA ILE A 24 9.50 9.18 -8.52
C ILE A 24 9.05 9.41 -7.08
N GLY A 25 10.00 9.78 -6.24
CA GLY A 25 9.75 10.22 -4.87
C GLY A 25 9.55 11.73 -4.81
N THR A 26 8.49 12.16 -4.13
CA THR A 26 8.17 13.58 -3.96
C THR A 26 8.17 13.96 -2.49
N LYS A 27 8.41 15.23 -2.20
CA LYS A 27 8.42 15.76 -0.83
C LYS A 27 7.14 15.42 -0.08
N PHE A 28 7.24 15.17 1.22
CA PHE A 28 6.06 14.99 2.07
C PHE A 28 5.22 16.29 2.12
N SER A 29 3.93 16.12 2.33
CA SER A 29 2.97 17.21 2.51
C SER A 29 1.79 16.74 3.34
N THR A 30 0.78 17.59 3.52
CA THR A 30 -0.47 17.20 4.16
C THR A 30 -1.19 16.14 3.34
N LEU A 31 -2.04 15.34 4.00
CA LEU A 31 -2.75 14.22 3.39
C LEU A 31 -3.48 14.62 2.10
N VAL A 32 -4.29 15.68 2.15
CA VAL A 32 -5.08 16.14 1.00
C VAL A 32 -4.17 16.63 -0.12
N GLN A 33 -3.21 17.50 0.19
CA GLN A 33 -2.29 18.02 -0.80
C GLN A 33 -1.48 16.91 -1.48
N ARG A 34 -1.08 15.86 -0.73
CA ARG A 34 -0.41 14.71 -1.34
C ARG A 34 -1.32 13.91 -2.26
N ALA A 35 -2.60 13.79 -1.93
CA ALA A 35 -3.59 13.15 -2.80
C ALA A 35 -3.78 13.94 -4.10
N ASP A 36 -3.90 15.28 -4.03
CA ASP A 36 -3.98 16.17 -5.18
C ASP A 36 -2.73 16.04 -6.07
N TRP A 37 -1.55 16.12 -5.47
CA TRP A 37 -0.28 15.98 -6.19
C TRP A 37 -0.14 14.62 -6.88
N LEU A 38 -0.58 13.54 -6.25
CA LEU A 38 -0.50 12.22 -6.85
C LEU A 38 -1.40 12.10 -8.09
N GLN A 39 -2.61 12.66 -8.07
CA GLN A 39 -3.48 12.67 -9.24
C GLN A 39 -2.86 13.49 -10.38
N LEU A 40 -2.37 14.68 -10.06
CA LEU A 40 -1.71 15.54 -11.02
C LEU A 40 -0.41 14.90 -11.57
N GLN A 41 0.36 14.23 -10.72
CA GLN A 41 1.56 13.50 -11.11
C GLN A 41 1.25 12.40 -12.14
N LYS A 42 0.22 11.59 -11.90
CA LYS A 42 -0.22 10.56 -12.84
C LYS A 42 -0.64 11.17 -14.20
N TYR A 43 -1.43 12.23 -14.15
CA TYR A 43 -1.85 12.95 -15.35
C TYR A 43 -0.64 13.45 -16.15
N ILE A 44 0.31 14.11 -15.51
CA ILE A 44 1.52 14.64 -16.15
C ILE A 44 2.36 13.52 -16.76
N ILE A 45 2.56 12.42 -16.04
CA ILE A 45 3.36 11.28 -16.53
C ILE A 45 2.74 10.68 -17.79
N HIS A 46 1.43 10.47 -17.82
CA HIS A 46 0.74 9.97 -19.01
C HIS A 46 0.90 10.92 -20.21
N ASN A 47 0.70 12.22 -19.99
CA ASN A 47 0.81 13.22 -21.07
C ASN A 47 2.25 13.39 -21.58
N VAL A 48 3.24 13.34 -20.67
CA VAL A 48 4.64 13.39 -21.08
C VAL A 48 5.02 12.15 -21.88
N ALA A 49 4.64 10.96 -21.43
CA ALA A 49 4.89 9.73 -22.17
C ALA A 49 4.28 9.82 -23.58
N HIS A 50 3.03 10.26 -23.70
CA HIS A 50 2.36 10.45 -24.98
C HIS A 50 3.08 11.45 -25.88
N ALA A 51 3.52 12.60 -25.35
CA ALA A 51 4.24 13.62 -26.11
C ALA A 51 5.58 13.13 -26.68
N TYR A 52 6.17 12.10 -26.08
CA TYR A 52 7.39 11.44 -26.56
C TYR A 52 7.12 10.16 -27.37
N GLY A 53 5.88 9.93 -27.82
CA GLY A 53 5.50 8.73 -28.57
C GLY A 53 5.61 7.42 -27.77
N LYS A 54 5.47 7.53 -26.45
CA LYS A 54 5.56 6.40 -25.50
C LYS A 54 4.25 6.24 -24.73
N THR A 55 4.15 5.14 -23.98
CA THR A 55 3.07 4.91 -23.02
C THR A 55 3.66 4.76 -21.63
N ALA A 56 2.85 5.09 -20.63
CA ALA A 56 3.13 4.80 -19.23
C ALA A 56 1.95 4.05 -18.62
N THR A 57 2.20 3.17 -17.68
CA THR A 57 1.17 2.46 -16.93
C THR A 57 1.46 2.48 -15.45
N PHE A 58 0.38 2.56 -14.66
CA PHE A 58 0.38 2.42 -13.21
C PHE A 58 -0.21 1.05 -12.78
N MET A 59 -0.25 0.07 -13.68
CA MET A 59 -0.65 -1.29 -13.31
C MET A 59 0.31 -1.86 -12.27
N PRO A 60 -0.21 -2.50 -11.20
CA PRO A 60 0.62 -3.12 -10.17
C PRO A 60 1.49 -4.28 -10.70
N LYS A 61 1.01 -5.03 -11.68
CA LYS A 61 1.75 -6.14 -12.31
C LYS A 61 1.51 -6.13 -13.82
N PRO A 62 2.23 -5.30 -14.59
CA PRO A 62 2.05 -5.20 -16.03
C PRO A 62 2.72 -6.32 -16.82
N VAL A 63 3.80 -6.91 -16.28
CA VAL A 63 4.62 -7.93 -16.98
C VAL A 63 4.67 -9.22 -16.16
N VAL A 64 4.41 -10.35 -16.82
CA VAL A 64 4.51 -11.68 -16.22
C VAL A 64 5.99 -12.03 -16.00
N GLY A 65 6.32 -12.60 -14.84
CA GLY A 65 7.69 -13.01 -14.52
C GLY A 65 8.64 -11.87 -14.12
N ASP A 66 8.18 -10.62 -14.11
CA ASP A 66 8.98 -9.46 -13.71
C ASP A 66 8.43 -8.83 -12.40
N ASN A 67 9.14 -7.88 -11.81
CA ASN A 67 8.69 -7.19 -10.61
C ASN A 67 7.45 -6.31 -10.87
N GLY A 68 6.62 -6.14 -9.84
CA GLY A 68 5.46 -5.26 -9.88
C GLY A 68 5.77 -3.84 -9.40
N SER A 69 4.82 -2.94 -9.60
CA SER A 69 4.88 -1.54 -9.15
C SER A 69 4.11 -1.34 -7.85
N GLY A 70 4.80 -0.91 -6.80
CA GLY A 70 4.21 -0.46 -5.55
C GLY A 70 3.95 1.05 -5.55
N MET A 71 3.11 1.48 -4.62
CA MET A 71 2.98 2.87 -4.24
C MET A 71 3.14 2.96 -2.72
N HIS A 72 4.38 3.09 -2.27
CA HIS A 72 4.68 3.09 -0.86
C HIS A 72 4.22 4.39 -0.20
N VAL A 73 3.47 4.27 0.90
CA VAL A 73 2.89 5.42 1.59
C VAL A 73 3.67 5.71 2.87
N HIS A 74 4.50 6.74 2.83
CA HIS A 74 5.17 7.26 4.02
C HIS A 74 4.20 8.10 4.85
N GLN A 75 4.18 7.87 6.15
CA GLN A 75 3.24 8.50 7.06
C GLN A 75 3.92 8.96 8.35
N SER A 76 3.50 10.12 8.84
CA SER A 76 3.78 10.61 10.19
C SER A 76 2.63 11.51 10.65
N VAL A 77 2.37 11.55 11.95
CA VAL A 77 1.35 12.42 12.55
C VAL A 77 2.03 13.53 13.34
N TRP A 78 1.52 14.74 13.16
CA TRP A 78 2.07 15.94 13.79
C TRP A 78 1.01 16.68 14.58
N LYS A 79 1.43 17.22 15.73
CA LYS A 79 0.60 18.09 16.55
C LYS A 79 1.48 19.23 17.10
N ASP A 80 1.03 20.46 16.96
CA ASP A 80 1.72 21.66 17.46
C ASP A 80 3.21 21.73 17.05
N GLY A 81 3.49 21.38 15.78
CA GLY A 81 4.84 21.38 15.21
C GLY A 81 5.74 20.23 15.67
N LYS A 82 5.21 19.27 16.44
CA LYS A 82 5.94 18.10 16.93
C LYS A 82 5.53 16.84 16.17
N ASN A 83 6.52 16.06 15.74
CA ASN A 83 6.31 14.74 15.16
C ASN A 83 5.96 13.73 16.26
N LEU A 84 4.72 13.25 16.31
CA LEU A 84 4.26 12.30 17.32
C LEU A 84 4.85 10.89 17.14
N PHE A 85 5.45 10.61 15.98
CA PHE A 85 6.08 9.31 15.71
C PHE A 85 7.49 9.21 16.31
N ALA A 86 8.14 10.34 16.62
CA ALA A 86 9.48 10.34 17.20
C ALA A 86 9.44 9.93 18.68
N GLY A 87 10.35 9.04 19.07
CA GLY A 87 10.49 8.52 20.43
C GLY A 87 11.76 7.69 20.59
N ASP A 88 11.86 7.01 21.73
CA ASP A 88 13.04 6.24 22.13
C ASP A 88 12.83 4.71 21.99
N GLY A 89 11.70 4.30 21.45
CA GLY A 89 11.37 2.88 21.25
C GLY A 89 12.03 2.30 19.99
N TYR A 90 11.58 1.10 19.60
CA TYR A 90 12.11 0.38 18.44
C TYR A 90 12.10 1.25 17.17
N GLY A 91 13.23 1.28 16.47
CA GLY A 91 13.41 2.12 15.29
C GLY A 91 13.36 3.63 15.55
N GLY A 92 13.47 4.08 16.80
CA GLY A 92 13.33 5.48 17.19
C GLY A 92 11.89 5.99 17.14
N LEU A 93 10.91 5.10 17.27
CA LEU A 93 9.50 5.41 17.30
C LEU A 93 8.97 5.59 18.72
N SER A 94 7.93 6.39 18.85
CA SER A 94 7.14 6.53 20.07
C SER A 94 6.15 5.38 20.22
N GLU A 95 5.59 5.21 21.41
CA GLU A 95 4.48 4.29 21.68
C GLU A 95 3.27 4.60 20.80
N PHE A 96 2.97 5.90 20.58
CA PHE A 96 1.94 6.35 19.65
C PHE A 96 2.14 5.75 18.25
N ALA A 97 3.36 5.78 17.71
CA ALA A 97 3.67 5.25 16.39
C ALA A 97 3.57 3.71 16.37
N LEU A 98 3.94 3.01 17.43
CA LEU A 98 3.78 1.56 17.53
C LEU A 98 2.29 1.17 17.52
N TYR A 99 1.45 1.85 18.29
CA TYR A 99 -0.01 1.62 18.23
C TYR A 99 -0.59 1.94 16.86
N TYR A 100 -0.11 3.00 16.21
CA TYR A 100 -0.51 3.33 14.85
C TYR A 100 -0.18 2.20 13.87
N ILE A 101 1.02 1.62 13.95
CA ILE A 101 1.41 0.42 13.17
C ILE A 101 0.48 -0.76 13.51
N GLY A 102 0.20 -0.98 14.78
CA GLY A 102 -0.70 -2.05 15.24
C GLY A 102 -2.09 -1.96 14.61
N GLY A 103 -2.63 -0.75 14.52
CA GLY A 103 -3.91 -0.49 13.85
C GLY A 103 -3.86 -0.82 12.36
N ILE A 104 -2.82 -0.39 11.65
CA ILE A 104 -2.67 -0.70 10.22
C ILE A 104 -2.55 -2.22 10.00
N ILE A 105 -1.75 -2.93 10.79
CA ILE A 105 -1.58 -4.39 10.68
C ILE A 105 -2.90 -5.11 10.98
N LYS A 106 -3.61 -4.73 12.03
CA LYS A 106 -4.92 -5.29 12.39
C LYS A 106 -5.93 -5.19 11.25
N HIS A 107 -5.98 -4.04 10.61
CA HIS A 107 -6.95 -3.75 9.55
C HIS A 107 -6.43 -3.99 8.13
N ALA A 108 -5.20 -4.48 7.97
CA ALA A 108 -4.52 -4.58 6.67
C ALA A 108 -5.34 -5.32 5.60
N ARG A 109 -6.04 -6.41 5.95
CA ARG A 109 -6.85 -7.17 5.00
C ARG A 109 -8.07 -6.40 4.52
N ALA A 110 -8.74 -5.65 5.40
CA ALA A 110 -9.82 -4.75 5.01
C ALA A 110 -9.29 -3.56 4.19
N LEU A 111 -8.13 -3.00 4.60
CA LEU A 111 -7.45 -1.95 3.86
C LEU A 111 -7.08 -2.38 2.44
N ASN A 112 -6.73 -3.66 2.20
CA ASN A 112 -6.37 -4.14 0.86
C ASN A 112 -7.48 -3.89 -0.16
N ALA A 113 -8.76 -3.90 0.21
CA ALA A 113 -9.84 -3.55 -0.71
C ALA A 113 -9.69 -2.13 -1.30
N ILE A 114 -9.13 -1.20 -0.52
CA ILE A 114 -8.96 0.22 -0.87
C ILE A 114 -7.56 0.51 -1.38
N THR A 115 -6.54 -0.08 -0.76
CA THR A 115 -5.13 0.16 -1.09
C THR A 115 -4.62 -0.68 -2.27
N ASN A 116 -5.32 -1.77 -2.60
CA ASN A 116 -5.03 -2.71 -3.68
C ASN A 116 -6.34 -3.04 -4.44
N PRO A 117 -6.95 -2.03 -5.10
CA PRO A 117 -8.37 -2.08 -5.47
C PRO A 117 -8.65 -2.79 -6.80
N GLY A 118 -7.70 -3.49 -7.38
CA GLY A 118 -7.88 -4.19 -8.65
C GLY A 118 -7.53 -5.67 -8.57
N THR A 119 -8.07 -6.48 -9.47
CA THR A 119 -7.70 -7.89 -9.60
C THR A 119 -6.21 -8.06 -9.92
N ASN A 120 -5.63 -7.10 -10.66
CA ASN A 120 -4.20 -7.07 -10.98
C ASN A 120 -3.31 -6.77 -9.75
N SER A 121 -3.82 -6.10 -8.72
CA SER A 121 -3.11 -5.82 -7.47
C SER A 121 -2.58 -7.11 -6.83
N TYR A 122 -3.35 -8.16 -6.86
CA TYR A 122 -3.03 -9.45 -6.22
C TYR A 122 -2.09 -10.32 -7.06
N LYS A 123 -1.85 -9.97 -8.32
CA LYS A 123 -0.77 -10.53 -9.14
C LYS A 123 0.60 -9.93 -8.76
N ARG A 124 0.61 -8.72 -8.14
CA ARG A 124 1.81 -8.15 -7.52
C ARG A 124 2.06 -8.72 -6.13
N LEU A 125 1.02 -8.90 -5.31
CA LEU A 125 1.13 -9.35 -3.92
C LEU A 125 1.34 -10.87 -3.84
N VAL A 126 2.41 -11.34 -4.46
CA VAL A 126 2.84 -12.75 -4.45
C VAL A 126 4.28 -12.85 -3.93
N PRO A 127 4.65 -13.94 -3.24
CA PRO A 127 6.03 -14.16 -2.80
C PRO A 127 7.02 -14.19 -3.97
N GLY A 128 8.27 -13.77 -3.73
CA GLY A 128 9.37 -13.92 -4.69
C GLY A 128 9.60 -12.74 -5.63
N PHE A 129 8.78 -11.68 -5.59
CA PHE A 129 8.91 -10.50 -6.45
C PHE A 129 9.02 -9.19 -5.64
N GLU A 130 9.74 -9.22 -4.53
CA GLU A 130 9.93 -8.08 -3.60
C GLU A 130 8.63 -7.45 -3.05
N ALA A 131 7.49 -8.13 -3.21
CA ALA A 131 6.22 -7.67 -2.69
C ALA A 131 6.07 -7.98 -1.20
N PRO A 132 5.62 -7.02 -0.37
CA PRO A 132 5.50 -7.18 1.08
C PRO A 132 4.20 -7.91 1.44
N VAL A 133 4.20 -9.23 1.34
CA VAL A 133 3.00 -10.06 1.59
C VAL A 133 2.76 -10.38 3.06
N LYS A 134 3.80 -10.33 3.92
CA LYS A 134 3.71 -10.65 5.33
C LYS A 134 3.32 -9.42 6.16
N LEU A 135 2.27 -9.56 6.99
CA LEU A 135 1.79 -8.52 7.89
C LEU A 135 2.68 -8.43 9.13
N ALA A 136 3.81 -7.78 8.92
CA ALA A 136 4.83 -7.56 9.94
C ALA A 136 5.39 -6.13 9.80
N TYR A 137 6.08 -5.66 10.83
CA TYR A 137 6.82 -4.41 10.78
C TYR A 137 8.29 -4.61 11.10
N SER A 138 9.14 -3.77 10.55
CA SER A 138 10.59 -3.84 10.80
C SER A 138 11.31 -2.53 10.51
N ALA A 139 12.37 -2.28 11.27
CA ALA A 139 13.33 -1.22 10.93
C ALA A 139 14.28 -1.73 9.85
N ARG A 140 14.41 -0.98 8.74
CA ARG A 140 15.33 -1.25 7.62
C ARG A 140 15.02 -2.49 6.75
N ASN A 141 14.14 -3.40 7.15
CA ASN A 141 13.83 -4.59 6.38
C ASN A 141 12.76 -4.29 5.32
N ARG A 142 13.07 -4.51 4.04
CA ARG A 142 12.17 -4.26 2.91
C ARG A 142 11.14 -5.38 2.68
N SER A 143 11.30 -6.54 3.31
CA SER A 143 10.34 -7.64 3.18
C SER A 143 9.10 -7.49 4.07
N ALA A 144 9.13 -6.59 5.07
CA ALA A 144 7.99 -6.29 5.93
C ALA A 144 6.97 -5.37 5.24
N SER A 145 5.68 -5.58 5.51
CA SER A 145 4.59 -4.75 4.97
C SER A 145 4.58 -3.32 5.54
N ILE A 146 5.11 -3.14 6.76
CA ILE A 146 5.38 -1.83 7.35
C ILE A 146 6.87 -1.72 7.64
N ARG A 147 7.53 -0.80 6.94
CA ARG A 147 8.94 -0.49 7.17
C ARG A 147 9.08 0.79 7.99
N ILE A 148 10.07 0.83 8.87
CA ILE A 148 10.50 2.04 9.57
C ILE A 148 11.81 2.50 8.91
N PRO A 149 11.79 3.53 8.05
CA PRO A 149 13.00 4.04 7.43
C PRO A 149 13.95 4.62 8.48
N TYR A 150 15.24 4.34 8.34
CA TYR A 150 16.23 4.97 9.20
C TYR A 150 16.38 6.45 8.87
N VAL A 151 16.22 7.29 9.88
CA VAL A 151 16.43 8.74 9.78
C VAL A 151 17.08 9.21 11.07
N ALA A 152 18.20 9.93 10.98
CA ALA A 152 18.89 10.47 12.15
C ALA A 152 18.08 11.58 12.85
N ASN A 153 17.42 12.45 12.05
CA ASN A 153 16.64 13.56 12.57
C ASN A 153 15.26 13.09 13.07
N PRO A 154 14.88 13.32 14.34
CA PRO A 154 13.56 12.98 14.87
C PRO A 154 12.39 13.57 14.08
N LYS A 155 12.55 14.75 13.46
CA LYS A 155 11.55 15.34 12.59
C LYS A 155 11.24 14.48 11.35
N GLY A 156 12.16 13.65 10.91
CA GLY A 156 11.96 12.74 9.78
C GLY A 156 11.39 11.38 10.15
N ARG A 157 11.13 11.09 11.42
CA ARG A 157 10.57 9.79 11.86
C ARG A 157 9.23 9.53 11.21
N ARG A 158 9.10 8.36 10.59
CA ARG A 158 7.91 7.97 9.83
C ARG A 158 7.84 6.47 9.69
N ILE A 159 6.71 5.99 9.28
CA ILE A 159 6.52 4.62 8.80
C ILE A 159 6.28 4.63 7.30
N GLU A 160 6.46 3.48 6.67
CA GLU A 160 6.22 3.24 5.26
C GLU A 160 5.31 2.02 5.12
N ALA A 161 4.06 2.24 4.70
CA ALA A 161 3.18 1.15 4.31
C ALA A 161 3.54 0.74 2.87
N ARG A 162 3.93 -0.51 2.66
CA ARG A 162 4.52 -0.99 1.41
C ARG A 162 3.57 -1.83 0.55
N PHE A 163 2.48 -2.33 1.11
CA PHE A 163 1.50 -3.11 0.36
C PHE A 163 0.63 -2.28 -0.62
N PRO A 164 0.35 -0.98 -0.41
CA PRO A 164 -0.43 -0.21 -1.37
C PRO A 164 0.18 -0.21 -2.77
N ASP A 165 -0.65 -0.06 -3.78
CA ASP A 165 -0.23 0.01 -5.18
C ASP A 165 -0.82 1.21 -5.92
N PRO A 166 -0.32 1.52 -7.13
CA PRO A 166 -0.70 2.73 -7.85
C PRO A 166 -2.15 2.77 -8.37
N LEU A 167 -2.93 1.68 -8.30
CA LEU A 167 -4.36 1.72 -8.62
C LEU A 167 -5.18 2.39 -7.51
N MET A 168 -4.62 2.50 -6.30
CA MET A 168 -5.28 3.13 -5.17
C MET A 168 -5.74 4.55 -5.50
N ASN A 169 -7.01 4.87 -5.21
CA ASN A 169 -7.43 6.25 -5.12
C ASN A 169 -6.79 6.88 -3.87
N PRO A 170 -5.93 7.92 -4.01
CA PRO A 170 -5.16 8.43 -2.89
C PRO A 170 -6.03 9.05 -1.80
N TYR A 171 -7.14 9.69 -2.14
CA TYR A 171 -8.05 10.27 -1.14
C TYR A 171 -8.63 9.20 -0.24
N LEU A 172 -9.10 8.09 -0.83
CA LEU A 172 -9.66 6.96 -0.08
C LEU A 172 -8.58 6.21 0.69
N GLY A 173 -7.47 5.89 0.02
CA GLY A 173 -6.40 5.08 0.60
C GLY A 173 -5.67 5.78 1.74
N PHE A 174 -5.37 7.08 1.61
CA PHE A 174 -4.71 7.83 2.67
C PHE A 174 -5.64 8.03 3.86
N ALA A 175 -6.93 8.34 3.63
CA ALA A 175 -7.91 8.42 4.71
C ALA A 175 -8.08 7.07 5.42
N ALA A 176 -8.19 5.96 4.69
CA ALA A 176 -8.35 4.63 5.27
C ALA A 176 -7.13 4.20 6.10
N LEU A 177 -5.90 4.46 5.62
CA LEU A 177 -4.67 4.20 6.35
C LEU A 177 -4.59 5.02 7.64
N LEU A 178 -4.98 6.31 7.58
CA LEU A 178 -5.03 7.18 8.76
C LEU A 178 -6.06 6.66 9.78
N MET A 179 -7.26 6.30 9.34
CA MET A 179 -8.32 5.77 10.21
C MET A 179 -7.89 4.47 10.90
N ALA A 180 -7.24 3.57 10.16
CA ALA A 180 -6.70 2.33 10.73
C ALA A 180 -5.62 2.61 11.79
N GLY A 181 -4.70 3.53 11.51
CA GLY A 181 -3.67 3.92 12.46
C GLY A 181 -4.26 4.58 13.71
N LEU A 182 -5.24 5.46 13.56
CA LEU A 182 -5.92 6.12 14.70
C LEU A 182 -6.72 5.11 15.55
N ASP A 183 -7.38 4.13 14.94
CA ASP A 183 -8.01 3.03 15.69
C ASP A 183 -6.99 2.28 16.54
N GLY A 184 -5.79 2.05 15.99
CA GLY A 184 -4.68 1.45 16.72
C GLY A 184 -4.25 2.26 17.94
N VAL A 185 -4.12 3.57 17.77
CA VAL A 185 -3.74 4.49 18.86
C VAL A 185 -4.80 4.55 19.95
N GLU A 186 -6.05 4.72 19.57
CA GLU A 186 -7.17 4.84 20.51
C GLU A 186 -7.38 3.58 21.34
N ASN A 187 -7.28 2.42 20.69
CA ASN A 187 -7.46 1.11 21.33
C ASN A 187 -6.15 0.50 21.85
N LYS A 188 -5.03 1.24 21.80
CA LYS A 188 -3.68 0.80 22.22
C LYS A 188 -3.29 -0.56 21.64
N ILE A 189 -3.49 -0.73 20.34
CA ILE A 189 -3.21 -1.99 19.63
C ILE A 189 -1.71 -2.08 19.36
N HIS A 190 -1.01 -2.88 20.15
CA HIS A 190 0.42 -3.10 19.93
C HIS A 190 0.64 -4.05 18.74
N PRO A 191 1.60 -3.78 17.83
CA PRO A 191 1.83 -4.59 16.62
C PRO A 191 2.54 -5.94 16.89
N GLY A 192 2.85 -6.26 18.14
CA GLY A 192 3.64 -7.44 18.50
C GLY A 192 5.15 -7.22 18.36
N GLU A 193 5.91 -8.29 18.18
CA GLU A 193 7.35 -8.25 18.00
C GLU A 193 7.72 -7.79 16.57
N ALA A 194 8.76 -6.97 16.47
CA ALA A 194 9.29 -6.56 15.18
C ALA A 194 9.99 -7.72 14.45
N ALA A 195 9.80 -7.83 13.15
CA ALA A 195 10.50 -8.82 12.35
C ALA A 195 11.99 -8.47 12.22
N THR A 196 12.86 -9.36 12.66
CA THR A 196 14.31 -9.21 12.60
C THR A 196 14.95 -10.00 11.45
N LYS A 197 14.24 -11.03 10.95
CA LYS A 197 14.68 -11.90 9.86
C LYS A 197 14.19 -11.39 8.50
N ASP A 198 14.85 -11.80 7.44
CA ASP A 198 14.34 -11.65 6.08
C ASP A 198 13.08 -12.52 5.90
N LEU A 199 11.94 -11.87 5.61
CA LEU A 199 10.64 -12.53 5.48
C LEU A 199 10.43 -13.22 4.12
N TYR A 200 11.35 -13.04 3.16
CA TYR A 200 11.28 -13.73 1.87
C TYR A 200 11.82 -15.17 1.93
N HIS A 201 12.68 -15.48 2.90
CA HIS A 201 13.38 -16.74 2.99
C HIS A 201 13.19 -17.42 4.36
N LEU A 202 11.99 -17.38 4.91
CA LEU A 202 11.66 -18.03 6.18
C LEU A 202 11.48 -19.56 6.01
N PRO A 203 11.86 -20.36 7.04
CA PRO A 203 11.43 -21.74 7.11
C PRO A 203 9.89 -21.87 7.09
N PRO A 204 9.31 -22.91 6.45
CA PRO A 204 7.85 -23.04 6.31
C PRO A 204 7.07 -22.96 7.63
N GLU A 205 7.62 -23.50 8.71
CA GLU A 205 7.00 -23.46 10.04
C GLU A 205 6.95 -22.05 10.66
N GLU A 206 7.94 -21.20 10.37
CA GLU A 206 7.95 -19.79 10.79
C GLU A 206 7.08 -18.95 9.87
N ASP A 207 7.15 -19.22 8.57
CA ASP A 207 6.38 -18.54 7.53
C ASP A 207 4.87 -18.64 7.77
N ALA A 208 4.39 -19.83 8.12
CA ALA A 208 2.98 -20.10 8.40
C ALA A 208 2.41 -19.33 9.61
N LYS A 209 3.27 -18.88 10.53
CA LYS A 209 2.84 -18.15 11.73
C LYS A 209 2.60 -16.66 11.50
N ILE A 210 3.12 -16.11 10.40
CA ILE A 210 2.99 -14.68 10.11
C ILE A 210 1.79 -14.46 9.19
N PRO A 211 0.79 -13.67 9.62
CA PRO A 211 -0.37 -13.35 8.78
C PRO A 211 0.04 -12.71 7.47
N THR A 212 -0.74 -12.95 6.41
CA THR A 212 -0.50 -12.35 5.09
C THR A 212 -1.57 -11.33 4.73
N VAL A 213 -1.25 -10.45 3.78
CA VAL A 213 -2.22 -9.65 3.03
C VAL A 213 -3.21 -10.57 2.30
N CYS A 214 -4.29 -10.01 1.75
CA CYS A 214 -5.22 -10.78 0.94
C CYS A 214 -4.58 -11.32 -0.35
N HIS A 215 -5.13 -12.43 -0.87
CA HIS A 215 -4.67 -13.08 -2.09
C HIS A 215 -5.56 -12.76 -3.30
N SER A 216 -6.70 -12.12 -3.08
CA SER A 216 -7.64 -11.72 -4.13
C SER A 216 -8.41 -10.46 -3.73
N LEU A 217 -8.91 -9.74 -4.74
CA LEU A 217 -9.79 -8.60 -4.52
C LEU A 217 -11.06 -9.02 -3.78
N GLU A 218 -11.66 -10.14 -4.15
CA GLU A 218 -12.85 -10.66 -3.48
C GLU A 218 -12.63 -10.90 -2.00
N GLN A 219 -11.52 -11.54 -1.63
CA GLN A 219 -11.16 -11.75 -0.23
C GLN A 219 -11.02 -10.42 0.52
N ALA A 220 -10.40 -9.42 -0.09
CA ALA A 220 -10.23 -8.10 0.50
C ALA A 220 -11.58 -7.39 0.70
N LEU A 221 -12.49 -7.50 -0.27
CA LEU A 221 -13.84 -6.94 -0.16
C LEU A 221 -14.65 -7.61 0.95
N ASP A 222 -14.52 -8.93 1.14
CA ASP A 222 -15.15 -9.64 2.25
C ASP A 222 -14.61 -9.17 3.61
N TYR A 223 -13.29 -8.96 3.72
CA TYR A 223 -12.71 -8.37 4.93
C TYR A 223 -13.14 -6.93 5.18
N LEU A 224 -13.29 -6.12 4.13
CA LEU A 224 -13.80 -4.76 4.24
C LEU A 224 -15.25 -4.76 4.74
N ASP A 225 -16.10 -5.61 4.17
CA ASP A 225 -17.50 -5.73 4.55
C ASP A 225 -17.67 -6.08 6.03
N LYS A 226 -16.93 -7.08 6.50
CA LYS A 226 -16.98 -7.55 7.89
C LYS A 226 -16.27 -6.64 8.89
N GLY A 227 -15.27 -5.90 8.45
CA GLY A 227 -14.35 -5.14 9.31
C GLY A 227 -14.40 -3.62 9.17
N ARG A 228 -15.45 -3.05 8.59
CA ARG A 228 -15.55 -1.62 8.21
C ARG A 228 -15.65 -0.62 9.37
N ALA A 229 -15.91 -1.06 10.59
CA ALA A 229 -16.23 -0.19 11.74
C ALA A 229 -15.17 0.90 11.99
N PHE A 230 -13.88 0.62 11.78
CA PHE A 230 -12.83 1.61 11.94
C PHE A 230 -12.92 2.75 10.91
N LEU A 231 -13.46 2.50 9.72
CA LEU A 231 -13.63 3.49 8.66
C LEU A 231 -14.84 4.40 8.88
N THR A 232 -15.93 3.84 9.43
CA THR A 232 -17.17 4.60 9.64
C THR A 232 -17.14 5.46 10.90
N LYS A 233 -16.15 5.25 11.75
CA LYS A 233 -15.95 6.05 12.95
C LYS A 233 -15.81 7.53 12.63
N GLY A 234 -16.54 8.37 13.35
CA GLY A 234 -16.55 9.82 13.13
C GLY A 234 -17.18 10.27 11.81
N GLY A 235 -17.84 9.37 11.07
CA GLY A 235 -18.51 9.68 9.82
C GLY A 235 -17.56 9.96 8.64
N VAL A 236 -16.31 9.50 8.70
CA VAL A 236 -15.31 9.71 7.62
C VAL A 236 -15.72 8.91 6.37
N PHE A 237 -16.09 7.64 6.55
CA PHE A 237 -16.77 6.85 5.53
C PHE A 237 -18.19 6.55 6.02
N THR A 238 -19.13 6.36 5.09
CA THR A 238 -20.49 5.89 5.40
C THR A 238 -20.68 4.44 4.97
N ASP A 239 -21.57 3.72 5.63
CA ASP A 239 -21.89 2.35 5.24
C ASP A 239 -22.38 2.28 3.79
N ASN A 240 -23.27 3.18 3.38
CA ASN A 240 -23.76 3.26 1.99
C ASN A 240 -22.63 3.45 0.97
N TYR A 241 -21.60 4.25 1.33
CA TYR A 241 -20.45 4.43 0.46
C TYR A 241 -19.64 3.14 0.33
N ILE A 242 -19.40 2.46 1.45
CA ILE A 242 -18.65 1.20 1.47
C ILE A 242 -19.42 0.11 0.72
N ASP A 243 -20.74 0.01 0.89
CA ASP A 243 -21.58 -0.94 0.17
C ASP A 243 -21.53 -0.71 -1.34
N ALA A 244 -21.70 0.53 -1.79
CA ALA A 244 -21.60 0.89 -3.21
C ALA A 244 -20.20 0.62 -3.78
N TYR A 245 -19.13 0.86 -2.99
CA TYR A 245 -17.78 0.55 -3.38
C TYR A 245 -17.56 -0.96 -3.54
N ILE A 246 -18.04 -1.76 -2.60
CA ILE A 246 -17.95 -3.23 -2.66
C ILE A 246 -18.70 -3.76 -3.88
N GLU A 247 -19.93 -3.28 -4.11
CA GLU A 247 -20.73 -3.67 -5.29
C GLU A 247 -19.99 -3.36 -6.60
N LEU A 248 -19.47 -2.14 -6.74
CA LEU A 248 -18.69 -1.72 -7.91
C LEU A 248 -17.47 -2.64 -8.15
N LYS A 249 -16.74 -2.94 -7.09
CA LYS A 249 -15.53 -3.78 -7.20
C LYS A 249 -15.84 -5.26 -7.43
N MET A 250 -16.96 -5.75 -6.91
CA MET A 250 -17.44 -7.11 -7.22
C MET A 250 -17.78 -7.29 -8.69
N GLN A 251 -18.23 -6.26 -9.40
CA GLN A 251 -18.44 -6.32 -10.86
C GLN A 251 -17.11 -6.55 -11.60
N GLU A 252 -16.01 -5.93 -11.15
CA GLU A 252 -14.67 -6.20 -11.71
C GLU A 252 -14.22 -7.65 -11.45
N VAL A 253 -14.46 -8.16 -10.24
CA VAL A 253 -14.18 -9.57 -9.87
C VAL A 253 -14.94 -10.53 -10.78
N GLN A 254 -16.24 -10.31 -10.95
CA GLN A 254 -17.09 -11.17 -11.80
C GLN A 254 -16.64 -11.12 -13.26
N ARG A 255 -16.38 -9.93 -13.80
CA ARG A 255 -15.87 -9.77 -15.16
C ARG A 255 -14.56 -10.55 -15.37
N PHE A 256 -13.64 -10.44 -14.42
CA PHE A 256 -12.37 -11.16 -14.48
C PHE A 256 -12.56 -12.68 -14.44
N ARG A 257 -13.44 -13.19 -13.58
CA ARG A 257 -13.76 -14.61 -13.46
C ARG A 257 -14.39 -15.22 -14.71
N MET A 258 -15.24 -14.45 -15.39
CA MET A 258 -15.92 -14.91 -16.60
C MET A 258 -15.04 -14.83 -17.85
N THR A 259 -13.87 -14.17 -17.77
CA THR A 259 -12.99 -13.98 -18.91
C THR A 259 -11.94 -15.07 -18.91
N THR A 260 -11.99 -15.94 -19.93
CA THR A 260 -11.00 -16.97 -20.16
C THR A 260 -9.63 -16.34 -20.41
N HIS A 261 -8.62 -16.80 -19.67
CA HIS A 261 -7.25 -16.28 -19.77
C HIS A 261 -6.44 -17.13 -20.75
N PRO A 262 -5.54 -16.54 -21.57
CA PRO A 262 -4.70 -17.31 -22.51
C PRO A 262 -3.93 -18.47 -21.86
N LEU A 263 -3.46 -18.31 -20.63
CA LEU A 263 -2.77 -19.36 -19.88
C LEU A 263 -3.65 -20.61 -19.66
N GLU A 264 -4.98 -20.47 -19.57
CA GLU A 264 -5.88 -21.60 -19.38
C GLU A 264 -5.90 -22.51 -20.63
N PHE A 265 -5.70 -21.93 -21.81
CA PHE A 265 -5.53 -22.71 -23.04
C PHE A 265 -4.24 -23.51 -23.01
N ASP A 266 -3.13 -22.92 -22.55
CA ASP A 266 -1.86 -23.65 -22.41
C ASP A 266 -1.98 -24.81 -21.43
N MET A 267 -2.73 -24.62 -20.34
CA MET A 267 -2.86 -25.60 -19.27
C MET A 267 -3.90 -26.68 -19.55
N TYR A 268 -4.99 -26.39 -20.27
CA TYR A 268 -6.19 -27.23 -20.26
C TYR A 268 -6.74 -27.59 -21.65
N TYR A 269 -6.30 -26.94 -22.72
CA TYR A 269 -6.90 -27.11 -24.05
C TYR A 269 -6.83 -28.55 -24.60
N SER A 270 -5.78 -29.27 -24.26
CA SER A 270 -5.52 -30.62 -24.76
C SER A 270 -5.80 -31.74 -23.73
N LEU A 271 -6.49 -31.44 -22.63
CA LEU A 271 -6.84 -32.43 -21.62
C LEU A 271 -8.12 -33.19 -22.01
#